data_9e6ed758d211fbd054efc1faef0d952e
#
_entry.id   9e6ed758d211fbd054efc1faef0d952e
#
_cell.length_a   1.000
_cell.length_b   1.000
_cell.length_c   1.000
_cell.angle_alpha   90.00
_cell.angle_beta   90.00
_cell.angle_gamma   90.00
#
_symmetry.space_group_name_H-M   'P 1'
#
loop_
_entity.id
_entity.type
_entity.pdbx_description
1 polymer ?
#
loop_
_entity_poly.entity_id
_entity_poly.type
_entity_poly.pdbx_seq_one_letter_code
_entity_poly.pdbx_strand_id
1 'polypeptide(L)'
;MIRSHVLICGGTGCTSSGSKVLISTFESEIEKNGLADEVKVVQTGCFGLCALGPVVIIYPEGTFYSRVQESDVAEIVSEHLLKGRLVDRLVYKDADENIIEEAGKTISLNDTNFYKTQKRVALRNCGFIDPENIDEYIAMDGYAALGKVLTEMTPEKAAEVIEKHLKGGKVINEYTISNAIS
;
A
#
# COMPACT_ATOMS: atom_id res chain seq x y z
N MET A 1 -7.77 0.62 16.93
CA MET A 1 -7.87 0.09 15.53
C MET A 1 -7.25 1.12 14.60
N ILE A 2 -6.30 0.72 13.78
CA ILE A 2 -5.66 1.62 12.84
C ILE A 2 -6.64 1.93 11.70
N ARG A 3 -6.95 3.22 11.48
CA ARG A 3 -7.82 3.70 10.41
C ARG A 3 -7.05 4.26 9.22
N SER A 4 -5.80 4.67 9.44
CA SER A 4 -4.96 5.25 8.39
C SER A 4 -3.52 4.82 8.51
N HIS A 5 -2.89 4.57 7.37
CA HIS A 5 -1.46 4.34 7.27
C HIS A 5 -0.77 5.50 6.53
N VAL A 6 0.27 6.05 7.12
CA VAL A 6 1.15 7.04 6.49
C VAL A 6 2.36 6.31 5.94
N LEU A 7 2.36 6.06 4.63
CA LEU A 7 3.45 5.37 3.96
C LEU A 7 4.52 6.36 3.51
N ILE A 8 5.74 6.20 3.99
CA ILE A 8 6.87 7.06 3.64
C ILE A 8 7.89 6.26 2.84
N CYS A 9 8.25 6.75 1.67
CA CYS A 9 9.21 6.10 0.79
C CYS A 9 10.60 6.02 1.43
N GLY A 10 11.08 4.78 1.64
CA GLY A 10 12.41 4.46 2.15
C GLY A 10 13.45 4.17 1.06
N GLY A 11 13.13 4.40 -0.22
CA GLY A 11 14.09 4.24 -1.32
C GLY A 11 15.27 5.20 -1.20
N THR A 12 16.42 4.85 -1.77
CA THR A 12 17.69 5.60 -1.64
C THR A 12 17.54 7.08 -1.98
N GLY A 13 16.83 7.42 -3.07
CA GLY A 13 16.60 8.82 -3.45
C GLY A 13 15.80 9.60 -2.41
N CYS A 14 14.70 9.04 -1.90
CA CYS A 14 13.91 9.69 -0.86
C CYS A 14 14.67 9.79 0.47
N THR A 15 15.45 8.77 0.82
CA THR A 15 16.32 8.79 2.01
C THR A 15 17.36 9.90 1.92
N SER A 16 18.00 10.07 0.78
CA SER A 16 18.95 11.17 0.53
C SER A 16 18.27 12.56 0.58
N SER A 17 16.97 12.62 0.30
CA SER A 17 16.17 13.85 0.37
C SER A 17 15.48 14.05 1.72
N GLY A 18 15.81 13.28 2.77
CA GLY A 18 15.37 13.50 4.14
C GLY A 18 14.18 12.65 4.59
N SER A 19 13.75 11.60 3.86
CA SER A 19 12.58 10.81 4.27
C SER A 19 12.69 10.15 5.65
N LYS A 20 13.90 9.87 6.14
CA LYS A 20 14.10 9.35 7.50
C LYS A 20 13.68 10.35 8.58
N VAL A 21 13.94 11.63 8.37
CA VAL A 21 13.52 12.69 9.29
C VAL A 21 12.00 12.79 9.29
N LEU A 22 11.36 12.67 8.11
CA LEU A 22 9.90 12.68 8.01
C LEU A 22 9.24 11.59 8.87
N ILE A 23 9.81 10.37 8.91
CA ILE A 23 9.25 9.27 9.71
C ILE A 23 9.16 9.69 11.19
N SER A 24 10.27 10.10 11.79
CA SER A 24 10.30 10.49 13.19
C SER A 24 9.45 11.74 13.50
N THR A 25 9.37 12.67 12.54
CA THR A 25 8.54 13.87 12.69
C THR A 25 7.05 13.53 12.61
N PHE A 26 6.64 12.65 11.68
CA PHE A 26 5.25 12.14 11.63
C PHE A 26 4.86 11.42 12.91
N GLU A 27 5.71 10.50 13.41
CA GLU A 27 5.45 9.78 14.66
C GLU A 27 5.25 10.76 15.84
N SER A 28 6.13 11.75 15.96
CA SER A 28 6.03 12.78 17.02
C SER A 28 4.77 13.64 16.89
N GLU A 29 4.40 14.09 15.67
CA GLU A 29 3.21 14.90 15.46
C GLU A 29 1.91 14.10 15.62
N ILE A 30 1.89 12.83 15.24
CA ILE A 30 0.77 11.91 15.46
C ILE A 30 0.54 11.71 16.95
N GLU A 31 1.61 11.49 17.73
CA GLU A 31 1.53 11.33 19.20
C GLU A 31 1.02 12.61 19.85
N LYS A 32 1.57 13.78 19.51
CA LYS A 32 1.14 15.09 20.04
C LYS A 32 -0.35 15.37 19.79
N ASN A 33 -0.88 14.91 18.68
CA ASN A 33 -2.30 15.09 18.33
C ASN A 33 -3.21 13.96 18.85
N GLY A 34 -2.68 12.99 19.61
CA GLY A 34 -3.44 11.90 20.21
C GLY A 34 -3.95 10.87 19.19
N LEU A 35 -3.28 10.73 18.06
CA LEU A 35 -3.67 9.85 16.95
C LEU A 35 -2.88 8.53 16.91
N ALA A 36 -2.02 8.23 17.89
CA ALA A 36 -1.11 7.08 17.88
C ALA A 36 -1.85 5.71 17.80
N ASP A 37 -3.06 5.61 18.37
CA ASP A 37 -3.88 4.40 18.32
C ASP A 37 -4.71 4.24 17.03
N GLU A 38 -4.71 5.28 16.17
CA GLU A 38 -5.54 5.33 14.97
C GLU A 38 -4.73 5.44 13.68
N VAL A 39 -3.52 5.97 13.75
CA VAL A 39 -2.65 6.24 12.59
C VAL A 39 -1.30 5.60 12.78
N LYS A 40 -0.87 4.81 11.79
CA LYS A 40 0.44 4.16 11.80
C LYS A 40 1.35 4.72 10.72
N VAL A 41 2.59 5.06 11.09
CA VAL A 41 3.65 5.41 10.14
C VAL A 41 4.34 4.13 9.67
N VAL A 42 4.49 3.95 8.38
CA VAL A 42 5.13 2.78 7.77
C VAL A 42 6.19 3.21 6.76
N GLN A 43 7.42 2.82 7.00
CA GLN A 43 8.47 2.97 6.00
C GLN A 43 8.29 1.90 4.92
N THR A 44 8.18 2.31 3.66
CA THR A 44 8.04 1.39 2.54
C THR A 44 9.33 1.22 1.76
N GLY A 45 9.35 0.28 0.81
CA GLY A 45 10.31 0.24 -0.27
C GLY A 45 10.17 1.43 -1.22
N CYS A 46 10.91 1.41 -2.34
CA CYS A 46 10.86 2.48 -3.33
C CYS A 46 9.57 2.41 -4.17
N PHE A 47 8.86 3.53 -4.27
CA PHE A 47 7.69 3.68 -5.17
C PHE A 47 8.06 3.85 -6.65
N GLY A 48 9.34 4.03 -6.99
CA GLY A 48 9.78 4.27 -8.37
C GLY A 48 9.65 5.73 -8.82
N LEU A 49 9.21 6.64 -7.96
CA LEU A 49 8.92 8.05 -8.27
C LEU A 49 9.96 8.99 -7.65
N CYS A 50 11.25 8.66 -7.78
CA CYS A 50 12.35 9.36 -7.09
C CYS A 50 12.43 10.87 -7.41
N ALA A 51 12.02 11.29 -8.62
CA ALA A 51 12.00 12.70 -9.00
C ALA A 51 10.97 13.54 -8.21
N LEU A 52 10.01 12.88 -7.56
CA LEU A 52 8.95 13.49 -6.76
C LEU A 52 9.20 13.35 -5.25
N GLY A 53 10.35 12.81 -4.87
CA GLY A 53 10.68 12.56 -3.46
C GLY A 53 11.02 13.82 -2.65
N PRO A 54 10.89 13.75 -1.32
CA PRO A 54 10.29 12.65 -0.56
C PRO A 54 8.79 12.47 -0.83
N VAL A 55 8.36 11.18 -0.96
CA VAL A 55 6.98 10.79 -1.24
C VAL A 55 6.32 10.27 0.03
N VAL A 56 5.13 10.78 0.31
CA VAL A 56 4.25 10.34 1.39
C VAL A 56 2.88 9.98 0.83
N ILE A 57 2.36 8.80 1.18
CA ILE A 57 1.06 8.36 0.74
C ILE A 57 0.21 8.03 1.97
N ILE A 58 -1.02 8.53 1.99
CA ILE A 58 -1.95 8.28 3.08
C ILE A 58 -3.06 7.33 2.61
N TYR A 59 -3.16 6.18 3.24
CA TYR A 59 -4.20 5.19 3.04
C TYR A 59 -5.25 5.24 4.16
N PRO A 60 -6.51 4.87 3.87
CA PRO A 60 -7.00 4.13 2.68
C PRO A 60 -7.24 4.96 1.43
N GLU A 61 -7.31 6.29 1.51
CA GLU A 61 -7.69 7.16 0.37
C GLU A 61 -6.67 7.11 -0.77
N GLY A 62 -5.41 6.75 -0.47
CA GLY A 62 -4.31 6.74 -1.42
C GLY A 62 -3.82 8.14 -1.79
N THR A 63 -4.06 9.14 -0.94
CA THR A 63 -3.62 10.51 -1.17
C THR A 63 -2.12 10.58 -1.33
N PHE A 64 -1.67 11.10 -2.46
CA PHE A 64 -0.26 11.13 -2.83
C PHE A 64 0.31 12.54 -2.65
N TYR A 65 1.15 12.72 -1.65
CA TYR A 65 1.93 13.93 -1.39
C TYR A 65 3.34 13.79 -1.95
N SER A 66 3.80 14.81 -2.67
CA SER A 66 5.13 14.84 -3.29
C SER A 66 6.00 15.96 -2.71
N ARG A 67 7.33 15.76 -2.71
CA ARG A 67 8.32 16.74 -2.23
C ARG A 67 8.07 17.26 -0.82
N VAL A 68 7.56 16.38 0.04
CA VAL A 68 7.21 16.72 1.42
C VAL A 68 8.46 17.09 2.21
N GLN A 69 8.40 18.23 2.91
CA GLN A 69 9.44 18.70 3.81
C GLN A 69 9.04 18.43 5.26
N GLU A 70 10.03 18.44 6.17
CA GLU A 70 9.77 18.29 7.60
C GLU A 70 8.77 19.33 8.13
N SER A 71 8.85 20.58 7.65
CA SER A 71 7.93 21.66 8.01
C SER A 71 6.48 21.43 7.60
N ASP A 72 6.23 20.55 6.65
CA ASP A 72 4.88 20.26 6.14
C ASP A 72 4.14 19.23 7.01
N VAL A 73 4.87 18.45 7.79
CA VAL A 73 4.32 17.32 8.56
C VAL A 73 3.23 17.76 9.52
N ALA A 74 3.46 18.83 10.29
CA ALA A 74 2.47 19.35 11.24
C ALA A 74 1.15 19.75 10.55
N GLU A 75 1.23 20.35 9.35
CA GLU A 75 0.06 20.70 8.55
C GLU A 75 -0.67 19.46 8.05
N ILE A 76 0.07 18.46 7.52
CA ILE A 76 -0.52 17.20 7.05
C ILE A 76 -1.23 16.49 8.19
N VAL A 77 -0.63 16.40 9.37
CA VAL A 77 -1.25 15.75 10.53
C VAL A 77 -2.49 16.50 10.98
N SER A 78 -2.43 17.82 11.14
CA SER A 78 -3.54 18.62 11.64
C SER A 78 -4.69 18.79 10.64
N GLU A 79 -4.41 18.93 9.35
CA GLU A 79 -5.43 19.13 8.34
C GLU A 79 -5.94 17.80 7.77
N HIS A 80 -5.04 16.91 7.35
CA HIS A 80 -5.48 15.68 6.70
C HIS A 80 -5.84 14.59 7.71
N LEU A 81 -4.92 14.22 8.62
CA LEU A 81 -5.16 13.09 9.52
C LEU A 81 -6.19 13.40 10.60
N LEU A 82 -6.23 14.63 11.13
CA LEU A 82 -7.16 15.01 12.18
C LEU A 82 -8.50 15.52 11.65
N LYS A 83 -8.50 16.36 10.60
CA LYS A 83 -9.71 17.07 10.10
C LYS A 83 -10.23 16.54 8.77
N GLY A 84 -9.53 15.62 8.10
CA GLY A 84 -9.92 15.05 6.81
C GLY A 84 -9.82 16.04 5.63
N ARG A 85 -9.04 17.12 5.76
CA ARG A 85 -8.85 18.13 4.71
C ARG A 85 -7.50 17.98 4.06
N LEU A 86 -7.46 17.89 2.73
CA LEU A 86 -6.21 17.76 2.00
C LEU A 86 -5.35 19.01 2.09
N VAL A 87 -4.03 18.81 2.04
CA VAL A 87 -3.06 19.88 1.88
C VAL A 87 -2.76 20.05 0.39
N ASP A 88 -3.63 20.75 -0.32
CA ASP A 88 -3.66 20.82 -1.79
C ASP A 88 -2.33 21.21 -2.46
N ARG A 89 -1.52 22.02 -1.78
CA ARG A 89 -0.20 22.44 -2.31
C ARG A 89 0.80 21.30 -2.40
N LEU A 90 0.63 20.24 -1.63
CA LEU A 90 1.51 19.07 -1.58
C LEU A 90 0.98 17.89 -2.39
N VAL A 91 -0.32 17.90 -2.72
CA VAL A 91 -0.92 16.84 -3.54
C VAL A 91 -0.25 16.81 -4.90
N TYR A 92 0.21 15.63 -5.30
CA TYR A 92 0.76 15.44 -6.63
C TYR A 92 -0.30 15.71 -7.70
N LYS A 93 0.07 16.53 -8.68
CA LYS A 93 -0.74 16.80 -9.87
C LYS A 93 0.01 16.26 -11.07
N ASP A 94 -0.62 15.34 -11.80
CA ASP A 94 -0.02 14.82 -13.04
C ASP A 94 0.05 15.95 -14.08
N ALA A 95 1.12 16.01 -14.86
CA ALA A 95 1.35 17.09 -15.83
C ALA A 95 0.32 17.16 -16.98
N ASP A 96 -0.50 16.12 -17.14
CA ASP A 96 -1.63 16.13 -18.06
C ASP A 96 -2.82 16.88 -17.41
N GLU A 97 -2.83 18.20 -17.61
CA GLU A 97 -3.82 19.16 -17.07
C GLU A 97 -5.29 18.85 -17.40
N ASN A 98 -5.57 17.87 -18.26
CA ASN A 98 -6.92 17.51 -18.69
C ASN A 98 -7.72 16.68 -17.68
N ILE A 99 -7.15 16.28 -16.52
CA ILE A 99 -7.84 15.50 -15.48
C ILE A 99 -8.34 16.39 -14.32
N ILE A 100 -7.98 17.68 -14.31
CA ILE A 100 -8.20 18.59 -13.17
C ILE A 100 -9.59 19.23 -13.16
N GLU A 101 -10.42 19.08 -14.19
CA GLU A 101 -11.72 19.78 -14.26
C GLU A 101 -12.87 19.10 -13.49
N GLU A 102 -12.71 17.92 -12.92
CA GLU A 102 -13.68 17.41 -11.93
C GLU A 102 -13.27 17.87 -10.53
N ALA A 103 -13.68 19.06 -10.17
CA ALA A 103 -13.50 19.66 -8.86
C ALA A 103 -13.83 18.65 -7.74
N GLY A 104 -12.81 18.27 -6.96
CA GLY A 104 -12.98 17.46 -5.75
C GLY A 104 -12.45 16.02 -5.82
N LYS A 105 -11.90 15.55 -6.94
CA LYS A 105 -11.33 14.21 -7.02
C LYS A 105 -9.84 14.25 -6.72
N THR A 106 -9.47 13.79 -5.52
CA THR A 106 -8.07 13.57 -5.15
C THR A 106 -7.46 12.54 -6.08
N ILE A 107 -6.32 12.85 -6.69
CA ILE A 107 -5.57 11.87 -7.47
C ILE A 107 -4.95 10.90 -6.48
N SER A 108 -5.52 9.69 -6.41
CA SER A 108 -4.92 8.57 -5.69
C SER A 108 -3.65 8.13 -6.42
N LEU A 109 -2.68 7.56 -5.68
CA LEU A 109 -1.52 6.91 -6.28
C LEU A 109 -1.91 5.95 -7.41
N ASN A 110 -3.00 5.22 -7.25
CA ASN A 110 -3.49 4.25 -8.24
C ASN A 110 -4.03 4.91 -9.52
N ASP A 111 -4.44 6.18 -9.46
CA ASP A 111 -4.98 6.92 -10.60
C ASP A 111 -3.88 7.59 -11.43
N THR A 112 -2.63 7.63 -10.91
CA THR A 112 -1.49 8.19 -11.66
C THR A 112 -1.22 7.39 -12.93
N ASN A 113 -0.73 8.06 -13.99
CA ASN A 113 -0.45 7.43 -15.28
C ASN A 113 0.48 6.21 -15.17
N PHE A 114 1.41 6.23 -14.22
CA PHE A 114 2.32 5.12 -13.96
C PHE A 114 1.60 3.92 -13.30
N TYR A 115 0.79 4.14 -12.26
CA TYR A 115 0.20 3.04 -11.50
C TYR A 115 -1.09 2.49 -12.08
N LYS A 116 -1.92 3.30 -12.79
CA LYS A 116 -3.17 2.82 -13.40
C LYS A 116 -2.98 1.74 -14.45
N THR A 117 -1.78 1.67 -15.06
CA THR A 117 -1.43 0.63 -16.03
C THR A 117 -0.81 -0.62 -15.39
N GLN A 118 -0.56 -0.60 -14.07
CA GLN A 118 0.09 -1.70 -13.37
C GLN A 118 -0.91 -2.59 -12.63
N LYS A 119 -0.75 -3.90 -12.77
CA LYS A 119 -1.48 -4.88 -11.96
C LYS A 119 -0.56 -5.38 -10.84
N ARG A 120 -0.76 -4.87 -9.62
CA ARG A 120 0.00 -5.32 -8.46
C ARG A 120 -0.52 -6.67 -7.98
N VAL A 121 0.28 -7.73 -8.09
CA VAL A 121 -0.05 -9.08 -7.62
C VAL A 121 0.59 -9.33 -6.26
N ALA A 122 1.92 -9.23 -6.17
CA ALA A 122 2.66 -9.47 -4.93
C ALA A 122 2.41 -8.36 -3.87
N LEU A 123 2.25 -7.11 -4.32
CA LEU A 123 2.06 -5.94 -3.45
C LEU A 123 0.59 -5.48 -3.35
N ARG A 124 -0.37 -6.37 -3.64
CA ARG A 124 -1.79 -6.00 -3.66
C ARG A 124 -2.29 -5.44 -2.33
N ASN A 125 -1.78 -5.94 -1.22
CA ASN A 125 -2.17 -5.53 0.13
C ASN A 125 -1.29 -4.41 0.71
N CYS A 126 -0.29 -3.93 -0.06
CA CYS A 126 0.61 -2.87 0.39
C CYS A 126 -0.16 -1.57 0.61
N GLY A 127 -0.11 -1.05 1.83
CA GLY A 127 -0.84 0.13 2.27
C GLY A 127 -2.21 -0.15 2.90
N PHE A 128 -2.75 -1.37 2.73
CA PHE A 128 -4.03 -1.78 3.35
C PHE A 128 -3.84 -2.54 4.66
N ILE A 129 -2.70 -3.24 4.79
CA ILE A 129 -2.34 -3.97 6.01
C ILE A 129 -0.96 -3.54 6.51
N ASP A 130 -0.75 -3.70 7.79
CA ASP A 130 0.57 -3.65 8.40
C ASP A 130 1.33 -4.95 8.08
N PRO A 131 2.46 -4.88 7.34
CA PRO A 131 3.21 -6.07 6.97
C PRO A 131 3.84 -6.81 8.16
N GLU A 132 3.93 -6.18 9.32
CA GLU A 132 4.45 -6.78 10.55
C GLU A 132 3.36 -7.36 11.45
N ASN A 133 2.08 -7.21 11.06
CA ASN A 133 0.93 -7.72 11.81
C ASN A 133 0.32 -8.94 11.13
N ILE A 134 0.52 -10.12 11.75
CA ILE A 134 0.02 -11.39 11.20
C ILE A 134 -1.50 -11.49 11.19
N ASP A 135 -2.19 -10.86 12.15
CA ASP A 135 -3.65 -10.90 12.22
C ASP A 135 -4.29 -10.16 11.05
N GLU A 136 -3.70 -9.03 10.63
CA GLU A 136 -4.16 -8.30 9.45
C GLU A 136 -3.89 -9.08 8.15
N TYR A 137 -2.77 -9.81 8.09
CA TYR A 137 -2.47 -10.70 6.96
C TYR A 137 -3.47 -11.85 6.86
N ILE A 138 -3.83 -12.45 7.99
CA ILE A 138 -4.83 -13.52 8.05
C ILE A 138 -6.22 -12.98 7.67
N ALA A 139 -6.60 -11.79 8.13
CA ALA A 139 -7.87 -11.13 7.80
C ALA A 139 -8.02 -10.86 6.28
N MET A 140 -6.90 -10.78 5.55
CA MET A 140 -6.87 -10.63 4.09
C MET A 140 -6.61 -11.95 3.37
N ASP A 141 -7.15 -13.06 3.89
CA ASP A 141 -7.01 -14.43 3.38
C ASP A 141 -5.55 -14.95 3.36
N GLY A 142 -4.69 -14.39 4.19
CA GLY A 142 -3.33 -14.91 4.40
C GLY A 142 -3.39 -16.35 4.88
N TYR A 143 -2.53 -17.19 4.31
CA TYR A 143 -2.49 -18.64 4.56
C TYR A 143 -3.74 -19.44 4.13
N ALA A 144 -4.77 -18.84 3.54
CA ALA A 144 -5.95 -19.59 3.07
C ALA A 144 -5.58 -20.73 2.11
N ALA A 145 -4.63 -20.48 1.20
CA ALA A 145 -4.11 -21.51 0.30
C ALA A 145 -3.39 -22.64 1.06
N LEU A 146 -2.60 -22.31 2.08
CA LEU A 146 -1.92 -23.29 2.93
C LEU A 146 -2.95 -24.14 3.71
N GLY A 147 -3.97 -23.50 4.29
CA GLY A 147 -5.06 -24.19 4.98
C GLY A 147 -5.74 -25.22 4.07
N LYS A 148 -6.04 -24.85 2.82
CA LYS A 148 -6.60 -25.78 1.83
C LYS A 148 -5.66 -26.91 1.49
N VAL A 149 -4.39 -26.65 1.27
CA VAL A 149 -3.39 -27.70 1.02
C VAL A 149 -3.34 -28.69 2.17
N LEU A 150 -3.34 -28.21 3.42
CA LEU A 150 -3.26 -29.08 4.60
C LEU A 150 -4.54 -29.90 4.84
N THR A 151 -5.70 -29.40 4.43
CA THR A 151 -6.99 -30.07 4.70
C THR A 151 -7.54 -30.85 3.50
N GLU A 152 -7.24 -30.45 2.28
CA GLU A 152 -7.87 -30.96 1.06
C GLU A 152 -6.92 -31.73 0.14
N MET A 153 -5.60 -31.53 0.26
CA MET A 153 -4.61 -32.28 -0.53
C MET A 153 -4.33 -33.65 0.07
N THR A 154 -4.56 -34.69 -0.74
CA THR A 154 -4.16 -36.05 -0.41
C THR A 154 -2.90 -36.45 -1.17
N PRO A 155 -2.21 -37.57 -0.78
CA PRO A 155 -1.06 -38.08 -1.54
C PRO A 155 -1.40 -38.33 -3.03
N GLU A 156 -2.61 -38.83 -3.32
CA GLU A 156 -3.07 -39.10 -4.68
C GLU A 156 -3.22 -37.80 -5.49
N LYS A 157 -3.84 -36.77 -4.91
CA LYS A 157 -3.95 -35.44 -5.53
C LYS A 157 -2.58 -34.80 -5.73
N ALA A 158 -1.66 -34.96 -4.80
CA ALA A 158 -0.28 -34.49 -4.94
C ALA A 158 0.44 -35.18 -6.11
N ALA A 159 0.29 -36.51 -6.24
CA ALA A 159 0.85 -37.27 -7.35
C ALA A 159 0.26 -36.78 -8.70
N GLU A 160 -1.04 -36.51 -8.76
CA GLU A 160 -1.69 -35.97 -9.94
C GLU A 160 -1.15 -34.58 -10.32
N VAL A 161 -0.92 -33.69 -9.35
CA VAL A 161 -0.29 -32.38 -9.60
C VAL A 161 1.11 -32.53 -10.18
N ILE A 162 1.90 -33.47 -9.65
CA ILE A 162 3.25 -33.73 -10.17
C ILE A 162 3.18 -34.19 -11.61
N GLU A 163 2.35 -35.18 -11.93
CA GLU A 163 2.30 -35.78 -13.28
C GLU A 163 1.67 -34.84 -14.32
N LYS A 164 0.51 -34.25 -14.00
CA LYS A 164 -0.22 -33.43 -14.98
C LYS A 164 0.30 -32.00 -15.04
N HIS A 165 0.57 -31.34 -13.88
CA HIS A 165 0.93 -29.93 -13.87
C HIS A 165 2.45 -29.75 -14.01
N LEU A 166 3.25 -30.35 -13.13
CA LEU A 166 4.71 -30.09 -13.13
C LEU A 166 5.41 -30.76 -14.31
N LYS A 167 5.07 -32.02 -14.63
CA LYS A 167 5.66 -32.73 -15.77
C LYS A 167 4.92 -32.47 -17.07
N GLY A 168 3.59 -32.46 -17.07
CA GLY A 168 2.75 -32.33 -18.22
C GLY A 168 2.44 -30.89 -18.66
N GLY A 169 2.78 -29.89 -17.86
CA GLY A 169 2.54 -28.47 -18.15
C GLY A 169 1.05 -28.06 -18.17
N LYS A 170 0.13 -28.94 -17.69
CA LYS A 170 -1.31 -28.69 -17.67
C LYS A 170 -1.77 -28.31 -16.29
N VAL A 171 -2.28 -27.08 -16.12
CA VAL A 171 -2.86 -26.62 -14.85
C VAL A 171 -4.11 -27.46 -14.52
N ILE A 172 -4.16 -27.97 -13.27
CA ILE A 172 -5.35 -28.67 -12.76
C ILE A 172 -6.22 -27.62 -12.08
N ASN A 173 -7.18 -27.08 -12.83
CA ASN A 173 -7.99 -25.93 -12.38
C ASN A 173 -8.75 -26.18 -11.08
N GLU A 174 -9.24 -27.42 -10.84
CA GLU A 174 -9.97 -27.78 -9.64
C GLU A 174 -9.14 -27.64 -8.35
N TYR A 175 -7.79 -27.68 -8.44
CA TYR A 175 -6.89 -27.52 -7.29
C TYR A 175 -6.30 -26.11 -7.21
N THR A 176 -6.75 -25.19 -8.05
CA THR A 176 -6.28 -23.80 -8.01
C THR A 176 -7.14 -22.92 -7.09
N ILE A 177 -6.52 -21.90 -6.50
CA ILE A 177 -7.20 -20.95 -5.60
C ILE A 177 -8.35 -20.24 -6.33
N SER A 178 -8.25 -20.03 -7.66
CA SER A 178 -9.29 -19.36 -8.44
C SER A 178 -10.63 -20.10 -8.45
N ASN A 179 -10.66 -21.42 -8.29
CA ASN A 179 -11.91 -22.22 -8.17
C ASN A 179 -12.42 -22.30 -6.72
N ALA A 180 -11.67 -21.82 -5.78
CA ALA A 180 -11.99 -21.89 -4.36
C ALA A 180 -12.69 -20.61 -3.83
N ILE A 181 -12.80 -19.57 -4.68
CA ILE A 181 -13.34 -18.24 -4.34
C ILE A 181 -14.67 -17.98 -5.11
N SER A 182 -15.22 -19.01 -5.77
CA SER A 182 -16.54 -18.93 -6.44
C SER A 182 -17.68 -19.39 -5.52
#